data_ad01820baca7e1effdc6ba43eea0df56
#
_entry.id   ad01820baca7e1effdc6ba43eea0df56
#
_cell.length_a   1.000
_cell.length_b   1.000
_cell.length_c   1.000
_cell.angle_alpha   90.00
_cell.angle_beta   90.00
_cell.angle_gamma   90.00
#
_symmetry.space_group_name_H-M   'P 1'
#
loop_
_entity.id
_entity.type
_entity.pdbx_description
1 polymer ?
#
loop_
_entity_poly.entity_id
_entity_poly.type
_entity_poly.pdbx_seq_one_letter_code
_entity_poly.pdbx_strand_id
1 'polypeptide(L)'
;MTSLPHSPAADRNKQPILDALTRILGEEGSALEIASGTGQHAVWFAAAMSRWNWQPTDADARVLPAMASRIAEAALPNLRPPLLLDVMAPRWPSEGFAFAGEEEKKFDAIYCANMLHISPWATCAALMQGAARRLLPGGVLITYGPYFEEEVPAAPSNIGFDEDLRARNAAWGIRRLEDVTAEARKSGLTLRERHAMPANNLLLVFGFQ
;
A
#
# COMPACT_ATOMS: atom_id res chain seq x y z
N MET A 1 -5.91 19.02 23.18
CA MET A 1 -6.06 18.09 22.04
C MET A 1 -4.68 17.55 21.73
N THR A 2 -4.47 16.25 21.85
CA THR A 2 -3.21 15.62 21.41
C THR A 2 -3.17 15.65 19.88
N SER A 3 -2.08 16.17 19.31
CA SER A 3 -1.91 16.20 17.85
C SER A 3 -1.92 14.77 17.29
N LEU A 4 -2.62 14.57 16.17
CA LEU A 4 -2.62 13.27 15.49
C LEU A 4 -1.20 12.91 15.02
N PRO A 5 -0.84 11.61 15.04
CA PRO A 5 0.45 11.15 14.54
C PRO A 5 0.70 11.64 13.11
N HIS A 6 1.91 12.05 12.82
CA HIS A 6 2.30 12.61 11.53
C HIS A 6 3.52 11.86 10.96
N SER A 7 3.43 11.51 9.68
CA SER A 7 4.53 10.92 8.91
C SER A 7 5.09 11.94 7.91
N PRO A 8 6.29 12.47 8.14
CA PRO A 8 6.92 13.39 7.17
C PRO A 8 7.16 12.75 5.80
N ALA A 9 7.33 11.43 5.75
CA ALA A 9 7.49 10.70 4.49
C ALA A 9 6.18 10.70 3.70
N ALA A 10 5.06 10.38 4.34
CA ALA A 10 3.74 10.42 3.71
C ALA A 10 3.41 11.83 3.21
N ASP A 11 3.80 12.85 3.95
CA ASP A 11 3.53 14.24 3.55
C ASP A 11 4.31 14.66 2.30
N ARG A 12 5.56 14.20 2.16
CA ARG A 12 6.38 14.50 0.98
C ARG A 12 5.96 13.76 -0.28
N ASN A 13 5.45 12.53 -0.15
CA ASN A 13 5.18 11.67 -1.31
C ASN A 13 3.70 11.61 -1.73
N LYS A 14 2.76 12.11 -0.90
CA LYS A 14 1.32 12.03 -1.17
C LYS A 14 0.92 12.62 -2.51
N GLN A 15 1.44 13.80 -2.88
CA GLN A 15 1.08 14.45 -4.14
C GLN A 15 1.68 13.73 -5.36
N PRO A 16 3.00 13.43 -5.41
CA PRO A 16 3.55 12.63 -6.51
C PRO A 16 2.84 11.29 -6.71
N ILE A 17 2.44 10.63 -5.61
CA ILE A 17 1.68 9.37 -5.69
C ILE A 17 0.29 9.63 -6.26
N LEU A 18 -0.43 10.64 -5.78
CA LEU A 18 -1.75 11.00 -6.32
C LEU A 18 -1.70 11.27 -7.83
N ASP A 19 -0.68 12.01 -8.29
CA ASP A 19 -0.49 12.31 -9.71
C ASP A 19 -0.27 11.04 -10.55
N ALA A 20 0.34 10.01 -9.98
CA ALA A 20 0.47 8.70 -10.61
C ALA A 20 -0.86 7.93 -10.56
N LEU A 21 -1.52 7.87 -9.40
CA LEU A 21 -2.79 7.16 -9.24
C LEU A 21 -3.86 7.67 -10.20
N THR A 22 -3.99 8.99 -10.38
CA THR A 22 -4.98 9.58 -11.29
C THR A 22 -4.73 9.29 -12.77
N ARG A 23 -3.50 8.88 -13.15
CA ARG A 23 -3.18 8.44 -14.52
C ARG A 23 -3.41 6.94 -14.72
N ILE A 24 -3.21 6.15 -13.65
CA ILE A 24 -3.29 4.69 -13.68
C ILE A 24 -4.73 4.21 -13.49
N LEU A 25 -5.44 4.85 -12.58
CA LEU A 25 -6.79 4.45 -12.17
C LEU A 25 -7.85 5.17 -13.00
N GLY A 26 -8.97 4.50 -13.25
CA GLY A 26 -10.12 5.09 -13.91
C GLY A 26 -10.79 6.19 -13.07
N GLU A 27 -11.88 6.75 -13.60
CA GLU A 27 -12.60 7.85 -12.97
C GLU A 27 -13.27 7.49 -11.65
N GLU A 28 -13.66 6.22 -11.48
CA GLU A 28 -14.33 5.72 -10.27
C GLU A 28 -13.94 4.30 -9.96
N GLY A 29 -14.10 3.89 -8.71
CA GLY A 29 -13.78 2.54 -8.26
C GLY A 29 -13.73 2.39 -6.74
N SER A 30 -13.15 1.28 -6.31
CA SER A 30 -12.92 0.94 -4.91
C SER A 30 -11.47 0.56 -4.68
N ALA A 31 -10.85 1.16 -3.66
CA ALA A 31 -9.47 0.91 -3.28
C ALA A 31 -9.37 0.33 -1.86
N LEU A 32 -8.51 -0.67 -1.72
CA LEU A 32 -8.05 -1.18 -0.43
C LEU A 32 -6.63 -0.69 -0.19
N GLU A 33 -6.41 0.08 0.86
CA GLU A 33 -5.08 0.54 1.26
C GLU A 33 -4.52 -0.35 2.37
N ILE A 34 -3.38 -0.98 2.09
CA ILE A 34 -2.67 -1.86 3.03
C ILE A 34 -1.59 -1.05 3.75
N ALA A 35 -1.48 -1.25 5.07
CA ALA A 35 -0.52 -0.57 5.93
C ALA A 35 -0.63 0.97 5.86
N SER A 36 -1.83 1.49 6.09
CA SER A 36 -2.16 2.92 5.99
C SER A 36 -1.48 3.78 7.07
N GLY A 37 -0.95 3.18 8.13
CA GLY A 37 -0.19 3.84 9.19
C GLY A 37 -0.96 5.01 9.81
N THR A 38 -0.52 6.24 9.54
CA THR A 38 -1.17 7.46 10.07
C THR A 38 -2.47 7.84 9.36
N GLY A 39 -2.84 7.19 8.24
CA GLY A 39 -4.01 7.52 7.42
C GLY A 39 -3.89 8.80 6.58
N GLN A 40 -2.68 9.39 6.49
CA GLN A 40 -2.47 10.63 5.72
C GLN A 40 -2.71 10.42 4.22
N HIS A 41 -2.26 9.30 3.64
CA HIS A 41 -2.51 8.93 2.26
C HIS A 41 -4.01 8.72 2.01
N ALA A 42 -4.67 7.91 2.84
CA ALA A 42 -6.09 7.62 2.70
C ALA A 42 -6.95 8.88 2.62
N VAL A 43 -6.73 9.84 3.53
CA VAL A 43 -7.44 11.13 3.52
C VAL A 43 -7.11 11.93 2.28
N TRP A 44 -5.83 12.03 1.90
CA TRP A 44 -5.39 12.82 0.76
C TRP A 44 -5.96 12.30 -0.55
N PHE A 45 -5.91 10.98 -0.75
CA PHE A 45 -6.39 10.35 -2.00
C PHE A 45 -7.92 10.36 -2.07
N ALA A 46 -8.62 10.04 -0.98
CA ALA A 46 -10.07 10.07 -0.96
C ALA A 46 -10.62 11.49 -1.20
N ALA A 47 -9.97 12.53 -0.68
CA ALA A 47 -10.35 13.92 -0.94
C ALA A 47 -10.21 14.32 -2.42
N ALA A 48 -9.12 13.88 -3.07
CA ALA A 48 -8.86 14.19 -4.47
C ALA A 48 -9.65 13.31 -5.46
N MET A 49 -9.94 12.08 -5.09
CA MET A 49 -10.58 11.06 -5.92
C MET A 49 -11.99 10.75 -5.38
N SER A 50 -12.89 11.73 -5.43
CA SER A 50 -14.21 11.69 -4.77
C SER A 50 -15.14 10.58 -5.25
N ARG A 51 -14.91 10.02 -6.44
CA ARG A 51 -15.68 8.89 -7.00
C ARG A 51 -15.05 7.52 -6.66
N TRP A 52 -13.94 7.49 -5.89
CA TRP A 52 -13.28 6.28 -5.40
C TRP A 52 -13.66 6.02 -3.95
N ASN A 53 -14.20 4.84 -3.66
CA ASN A 53 -14.42 4.39 -2.29
C ASN A 53 -13.12 3.85 -1.70
N TRP A 54 -12.56 4.53 -0.69
CA TRP A 54 -11.26 4.23 -0.11
C TRP A 54 -11.41 3.50 1.22
N GLN A 55 -10.82 2.30 1.32
CA GLN A 55 -10.80 1.49 2.54
C GLN A 55 -9.38 1.40 3.10
N PRO A 56 -9.02 2.18 4.13
CA PRO A 56 -7.72 2.05 4.79
C PRO A 56 -7.68 0.87 5.74
N THR A 57 -6.49 0.26 5.85
CA THR A 57 -6.24 -0.86 6.78
C THR A 57 -4.84 -0.81 7.34
N ASP A 58 -4.65 -1.44 8.52
CA ASP A 58 -3.31 -1.65 9.09
C ASP A 58 -3.29 -2.95 9.92
N ALA A 59 -2.12 -3.57 10.01
CA ALA A 59 -1.91 -4.75 10.84
C ALA A 59 -1.72 -4.42 12.33
N ASP A 60 -1.34 -3.18 12.64
CA ASP A 60 -1.15 -2.72 14.02
C ASP A 60 -2.42 -2.08 14.56
N ALA A 61 -3.16 -2.80 15.40
CA ALA A 61 -4.37 -2.29 16.04
C ALA A 61 -4.15 -0.97 16.81
N ARG A 62 -2.92 -0.67 17.23
CA ARG A 62 -2.59 0.54 18.01
C ARG A 62 -2.69 1.83 17.18
N VAL A 63 -2.55 1.76 15.84
CA VAL A 63 -2.66 2.94 14.97
C VAL A 63 -4.09 3.26 14.59
N LEU A 64 -5.00 2.28 14.66
CA LEU A 64 -6.39 2.42 14.18
C LEU A 64 -7.17 3.55 14.88
N PRO A 65 -7.08 3.78 16.21
CA PRO A 65 -7.80 4.89 16.84
C PRO A 65 -7.39 6.27 16.31
N ALA A 66 -6.10 6.51 16.12
CA ALA A 66 -5.61 7.77 15.59
C ALA A 66 -6.00 7.95 14.12
N MET A 67 -5.94 6.87 13.33
CA MET A 67 -6.41 6.86 11.94
C MET A 67 -7.91 7.13 11.86
N ALA A 68 -8.72 6.51 12.72
CA ALA A 68 -10.17 6.75 12.78
C ALA A 68 -10.49 8.21 13.13
N SER A 69 -9.76 8.82 14.06
CA SER A 69 -9.92 10.24 14.39
C SER A 69 -9.61 11.14 13.19
N ARG A 70 -8.51 10.88 12.47
CA ARG A 70 -8.15 11.61 11.24
C ARG A 70 -9.22 11.51 10.16
N ILE A 71 -9.77 10.32 9.97
CA ILE A 71 -10.84 10.06 8.99
C ILE A 71 -12.12 10.80 9.38
N ALA A 72 -12.48 10.77 10.66
CA ALA A 72 -13.65 11.49 11.17
C ALA A 72 -13.51 13.01 11.02
N GLU A 73 -12.32 13.57 11.29
CA GLU A 73 -12.04 14.98 11.07
C GLU A 73 -12.12 15.40 9.60
N ALA A 74 -11.71 14.50 8.68
CA ALA A 74 -11.77 14.77 7.25
C ALA A 74 -13.21 14.76 6.69
N ALA A 75 -14.13 14.04 7.35
CA ALA A 75 -15.55 13.98 7.02
C ALA A 75 -15.86 13.68 5.53
N LEU A 76 -15.05 12.82 4.90
CA LEU A 76 -15.19 12.47 3.49
C LEU A 76 -16.17 11.29 3.32
N PRO A 77 -17.24 11.41 2.49
CA PRO A 77 -18.27 10.37 2.37
C PRO A 77 -17.77 9.08 1.70
N ASN A 78 -16.69 9.17 0.93
CA ASN A 78 -16.07 8.08 0.18
C ASN A 78 -14.87 7.43 0.92
N LEU A 79 -14.56 7.88 2.14
CA LEU A 79 -13.49 7.32 2.97
C LEU A 79 -14.09 6.50 4.12
N ARG A 80 -13.79 5.22 4.15
CA ARG A 80 -14.33 4.27 5.13
C ARG A 80 -13.56 4.31 6.45
N PRO A 81 -14.18 3.93 7.59
CA PRO A 81 -13.45 3.69 8.83
C PRO A 81 -12.33 2.67 8.63
N PRO A 82 -11.21 2.78 9.37
CA PRO A 82 -10.08 1.89 9.20
C PRO A 82 -10.37 0.49 9.74
N LEU A 83 -9.77 -0.53 9.13
CA LEU A 83 -9.91 -1.92 9.54
C LEU A 83 -8.57 -2.52 9.95
N LEU A 84 -8.62 -3.48 10.87
CA LEU A 84 -7.49 -4.33 11.17
C LEU A 84 -7.31 -5.32 10.02
N LEU A 85 -6.14 -5.31 9.40
CA LEU A 85 -5.78 -6.25 8.35
C LEU A 85 -4.29 -6.56 8.40
N ASP A 86 -3.97 -7.80 8.77
CA ASP A 86 -2.65 -8.38 8.59
C ASP A 86 -2.64 -9.19 7.28
N VAL A 87 -1.77 -8.81 6.36
CA VAL A 87 -1.65 -9.54 5.07
C VAL A 87 -1.21 -10.99 5.25
N MET A 88 -0.55 -11.32 6.38
CA MET A 88 -0.16 -12.68 6.75
C MET A 88 -1.33 -13.54 7.25
N ALA A 89 -2.48 -12.94 7.55
CA ALA A 89 -3.65 -13.69 7.96
C ALA A 89 -4.20 -14.52 6.79
N PRO A 90 -4.70 -15.75 7.06
CA PRO A 90 -5.20 -16.64 6.01
C PRO A 90 -6.41 -16.07 5.28
N ARG A 91 -7.12 -15.14 5.91
CA ARG A 91 -8.26 -14.42 5.35
C ARG A 91 -8.11 -12.93 5.59
N TRP A 92 -8.47 -12.11 4.60
CA TRP A 92 -8.60 -10.68 4.71
C TRP A 92 -10.09 -10.29 4.81
N PRO A 93 -10.49 -9.39 5.73
CA PRO A 93 -9.70 -8.79 6.82
C PRO A 93 -9.37 -9.79 7.94
N SER A 94 -8.39 -9.45 8.78
CA SER A 94 -7.92 -10.32 9.87
C SER A 94 -8.94 -10.48 10.98
N GLU A 95 -9.73 -9.44 11.29
CA GLU A 95 -10.77 -9.41 12.31
C GLU A 95 -11.93 -8.48 11.96
N GLY A 96 -13.12 -8.78 12.49
CA GLY A 96 -14.27 -7.86 12.54
C GLY A 96 -15.32 -8.01 11.45
N PHE A 97 -16.48 -7.41 11.74
CA PHE A 97 -17.70 -7.45 10.93
C PHE A 97 -17.70 -6.49 9.73
N ALA A 98 -16.62 -5.76 9.50
CA ALA A 98 -16.63 -4.67 8.51
C ALA A 98 -16.79 -5.14 7.07
N PHE A 99 -16.52 -6.43 6.82
CA PHE A 99 -16.91 -7.14 5.60
C PHE A 99 -17.91 -8.27 5.91
N ALA A 100 -18.61 -8.23 7.03
CA ALA A 100 -19.63 -9.21 7.35
C ALA A 100 -20.70 -9.20 6.24
N GLY A 101 -20.87 -10.33 5.57
CA GLY A 101 -21.69 -10.45 4.36
C GLY A 101 -20.97 -10.10 3.06
N GLU A 102 -19.73 -9.59 3.10
CA GLU A 102 -18.89 -9.26 1.95
C GLU A 102 -17.59 -10.10 1.96
N GLU A 103 -17.64 -11.37 2.36
CA GLU A 103 -16.47 -12.26 2.44
C GLU A 103 -15.70 -12.32 1.10
N GLU A 104 -16.35 -12.01 0.00
CA GLU A 104 -15.81 -11.97 -1.35
C GLU A 104 -15.64 -10.55 -1.91
N LYS A 105 -15.68 -9.51 -1.05
CA LYS A 105 -15.49 -8.16 -1.54
C LYS A 105 -14.16 -8.05 -2.29
N LYS A 106 -14.26 -7.56 -3.53
CA LYS A 106 -13.14 -7.31 -4.43
C LYS A 106 -13.00 -5.81 -4.68
N PHE A 107 -11.82 -5.43 -5.15
CA PHE A 107 -11.43 -4.04 -5.34
C PHE A 107 -10.88 -3.81 -6.75
N ASP A 108 -11.08 -2.61 -7.25
CA ASP A 108 -10.48 -2.16 -8.50
C ASP A 108 -8.98 -1.87 -8.32
N ALA A 109 -8.60 -1.44 -7.12
CA ALA A 109 -7.21 -1.21 -6.76
C ALA A 109 -6.89 -1.70 -5.34
N ILE A 110 -5.69 -2.27 -5.17
CA ILE A 110 -5.07 -2.50 -3.86
C ILE A 110 -3.79 -1.67 -3.84
N TYR A 111 -3.66 -0.80 -2.86
CA TYR A 111 -2.54 0.12 -2.72
C TYR A 111 -1.73 -0.20 -1.46
N CYS A 112 -0.41 -0.24 -1.58
CA CYS A 112 0.50 -0.51 -0.46
C CYS A 112 1.76 0.35 -0.57
N ALA A 113 1.98 1.26 0.37
CA ALA A 113 3.16 2.12 0.39
C ALA A 113 4.10 1.78 1.54
N ASN A 114 5.39 1.70 1.23
CA ASN A 114 6.49 1.59 2.20
C ASN A 114 6.46 0.36 3.14
N MET A 115 5.55 -0.59 2.97
CA MET A 115 5.45 -1.76 3.84
C MET A 115 6.55 -2.79 3.54
N LEU A 116 6.84 -3.08 2.27
CA LEU A 116 7.67 -4.21 1.88
C LEU A 116 9.09 -4.15 2.43
N HIS A 117 9.67 -2.97 2.58
CA HIS A 117 11.03 -2.82 3.09
C HIS A 117 11.12 -2.75 4.63
N ILE A 118 9.99 -2.59 5.34
CA ILE A 118 9.91 -2.59 6.81
C ILE A 118 9.12 -3.78 7.36
N SER A 119 9.08 -4.87 6.62
CA SER A 119 8.41 -6.12 7.01
C SER A 119 9.25 -7.33 6.58
N PRO A 120 9.06 -8.52 7.16
CA PRO A 120 9.72 -9.75 6.70
C PRO A 120 9.37 -10.08 5.25
N TRP A 121 10.27 -10.75 4.53
CA TRP A 121 10.06 -11.10 3.11
C TRP A 121 8.76 -11.87 2.84
N ALA A 122 8.35 -12.76 3.77
CA ALA A 122 7.10 -13.51 3.66
C ALA A 122 5.86 -12.62 3.47
N THR A 123 5.92 -11.37 3.94
CA THR A 123 4.85 -10.38 3.77
C THR A 123 4.64 -10.01 2.28
N CYS A 124 5.70 -10.08 1.47
CA CYS A 124 5.58 -9.85 0.01
C CYS A 124 4.71 -10.94 -0.63
N ALA A 125 5.01 -12.22 -0.36
CA ALA A 125 4.20 -13.34 -0.85
C ALA A 125 2.74 -13.24 -0.41
N ALA A 126 2.52 -12.93 0.87
CA ALA A 126 1.18 -12.77 1.44
C ALA A 126 0.39 -11.61 0.79
N LEU A 127 1.06 -10.47 0.55
CA LEU A 127 0.46 -9.34 -0.17
C LEU A 127 0.04 -9.75 -1.59
N MET A 128 0.93 -10.40 -2.35
CA MET A 128 0.64 -10.82 -3.73
C MET A 128 -0.52 -11.81 -3.80
N GLN A 129 -0.52 -12.82 -2.92
CA GLN A 129 -1.60 -13.81 -2.83
C GLN A 129 -2.93 -13.18 -2.41
N GLY A 130 -2.91 -12.30 -1.40
CA GLY A 130 -4.09 -11.59 -0.93
C GLY A 130 -4.66 -10.66 -2.01
N ALA A 131 -3.80 -9.93 -2.70
CA ALA A 131 -4.19 -9.08 -3.82
C ALA A 131 -4.82 -9.89 -4.96
N ALA A 132 -4.21 -11.00 -5.35
CA ALA A 132 -4.76 -11.86 -6.41
C ALA A 132 -6.16 -12.39 -6.08
N ARG A 133 -6.44 -12.66 -4.79
CA ARG A 133 -7.79 -13.09 -4.36
C ARG A 133 -8.81 -11.96 -4.33
N ARG A 134 -8.37 -10.72 -4.09
CA ARG A 134 -9.23 -9.57 -3.78
C ARG A 134 -9.34 -8.53 -4.90
N LEU A 135 -8.57 -8.66 -5.96
CA LEU A 135 -8.72 -7.80 -7.14
C LEU A 135 -9.88 -8.26 -8.02
N LEU A 136 -10.60 -7.28 -8.55
CA LEU A 136 -11.54 -7.48 -9.66
C LEU A 136 -10.80 -7.86 -10.94
N PRO A 137 -11.45 -8.50 -11.93
CA PRO A 137 -10.92 -8.59 -13.28
C PRO A 137 -10.58 -7.20 -13.81
N GLY A 138 -9.34 -7.01 -14.27
CA GLY A 138 -8.82 -5.70 -14.68
C GLY A 138 -8.30 -4.82 -13.55
N GLY A 139 -8.52 -5.19 -12.29
CA GLY A 139 -7.99 -4.48 -11.13
C GLY A 139 -6.47 -4.58 -10.99
N VAL A 140 -5.90 -3.67 -10.22
CA VAL A 140 -4.44 -3.54 -10.07
C VAL A 140 -3.97 -3.52 -8.62
N LEU A 141 -2.82 -4.16 -8.36
CA LEU A 141 -2.04 -3.95 -7.14
C LEU A 141 -1.00 -2.88 -7.43
N ILE A 142 -0.97 -1.83 -6.61
CA ILE A 142 0.00 -0.75 -6.70
C ILE A 142 0.87 -0.78 -5.45
N THR A 143 2.19 -0.90 -5.63
CA THR A 143 3.15 -0.79 -4.52
C THR A 143 4.04 0.43 -4.72
N TYR A 144 4.36 1.12 -3.62
CA TYR A 144 5.25 2.29 -3.63
C TYR A 144 6.36 2.13 -2.57
N GLY A 145 7.57 2.49 -2.94
CA GLY A 145 8.72 2.51 -2.03
C GLY A 145 10.05 2.49 -2.78
N PRO A 146 11.17 2.43 -2.06
CA PRO A 146 12.46 2.20 -2.67
C PRO A 146 12.58 0.73 -3.11
N TYR A 147 13.22 0.53 -4.27
CA TYR A 147 13.58 -0.79 -4.79
C TYR A 147 14.99 -0.75 -5.34
N PHE A 148 15.72 -1.86 -5.25
CA PHE A 148 16.92 -2.09 -6.04
C PHE A 148 16.53 -2.74 -7.36
N GLU A 149 17.23 -2.41 -8.43
CA GLU A 149 17.06 -2.94 -9.78
C GLU A 149 18.37 -3.54 -10.27
N GLU A 150 18.33 -4.64 -11.02
CA GLU A 150 19.52 -5.42 -11.36
C GLU A 150 20.52 -4.63 -12.20
N GLU A 151 20.04 -3.89 -13.20
CA GLU A 151 20.88 -3.16 -14.15
C GLU A 151 21.02 -1.67 -13.82
N VAL A 152 20.46 -1.21 -12.68
CA VAL A 152 20.48 0.20 -12.29
C VAL A 152 21.37 0.36 -11.05
N PRO A 153 22.42 1.19 -11.12
CA PRO A 153 23.24 1.48 -9.96
C PRO A 153 22.38 2.00 -8.80
N ALA A 154 22.53 1.38 -7.63
CA ALA A 154 21.78 1.79 -6.45
C ALA A 154 22.14 3.21 -6.02
N ALA A 155 21.15 4.07 -5.81
CA ALA A 155 21.39 5.41 -5.31
C ALA A 155 22.04 5.35 -3.91
N PRO A 156 23.06 6.18 -3.61
CA PRO A 156 23.73 6.17 -2.31
C PRO A 156 22.77 6.35 -1.14
N SER A 157 21.71 7.16 -1.30
CA SER A 157 20.66 7.34 -0.29
C SER A 157 19.89 6.05 -0.01
N ASN A 158 19.65 5.21 -1.02
CA ASN A 158 18.97 3.93 -0.84
C ASN A 158 19.88 2.90 -0.18
N ILE A 159 21.19 2.92 -0.50
CA ILE A 159 22.17 2.05 0.17
C ILE A 159 22.20 2.34 1.67
N GLY A 160 22.40 3.61 2.05
CA GLY A 160 22.41 4.00 3.47
C GLY A 160 21.08 3.71 4.18
N PHE A 161 19.95 3.88 3.48
CA PHE A 161 18.64 3.54 4.04
C PHE A 161 18.47 2.02 4.24
N ASP A 162 18.94 1.19 3.32
CA ASP A 162 18.92 -0.28 3.46
C ASP A 162 19.77 -0.74 4.66
N GLU A 163 20.95 -0.14 4.84
CA GLU A 163 21.82 -0.40 5.98
C GLU A 163 21.14 -0.04 7.31
N ASP A 164 20.50 1.13 7.41
CA ASP A 164 19.73 1.54 8.59
C ASP A 164 18.56 0.59 8.88
N LEU A 165 17.81 0.19 7.85
CA LEU A 165 16.72 -0.75 8.00
C LEU A 165 17.19 -2.09 8.56
N ARG A 166 18.27 -2.65 8.00
CA ARG A 166 18.85 -3.94 8.45
C ARG A 166 19.45 -3.85 9.85
N ALA A 167 20.03 -2.72 10.21
CA ALA A 167 20.53 -2.49 11.58
C ALA A 167 19.39 -2.47 12.61
N ARG A 168 18.22 -1.97 12.23
CA ARG A 168 17.02 -1.95 13.09
C ARG A 168 16.33 -3.31 13.18
N ASN A 169 16.28 -4.04 12.08
CA ASN A 169 15.70 -5.39 12.02
C ASN A 169 16.30 -6.16 10.84
N ALA A 170 16.99 -7.27 11.09
CA ALA A 170 17.63 -8.08 10.06
C ALA A 170 16.67 -8.63 8.98
N ALA A 171 15.37 -8.72 9.27
CA ALA A 171 14.36 -9.13 8.31
C ALA A 171 13.88 -7.99 7.38
N TRP A 172 14.26 -6.75 7.68
CA TRP A 172 13.94 -5.57 6.88
C TRP A 172 15.00 -5.32 5.80
N GLY A 173 14.70 -4.45 4.88
CA GLY A 173 15.62 -4.00 3.84
C GLY A 173 14.91 -3.71 2.52
N ILE A 174 15.53 -2.90 1.70
CA ILE A 174 15.04 -2.57 0.35
C ILE A 174 14.99 -3.87 -0.48
N ARG A 175 13.88 -4.09 -1.16
CA ARG A 175 13.65 -5.28 -1.98
C ARG A 175 14.16 -5.07 -3.40
N ARG A 176 14.61 -6.15 -4.02
CA ARG A 176 14.92 -6.13 -5.45
C ARG A 176 13.63 -6.20 -6.26
N LEU A 177 13.53 -5.39 -7.30
CA LEU A 177 12.37 -5.36 -8.20
C LEU A 177 12.11 -6.74 -8.82
N GLU A 178 13.18 -7.42 -9.21
CA GLU A 178 13.13 -8.74 -9.85
C GLU A 178 12.52 -9.79 -8.92
N ASP A 179 12.93 -9.78 -7.64
CA ASP A 179 12.41 -10.71 -6.63
C ASP A 179 10.92 -10.46 -6.37
N VAL A 180 10.51 -9.19 -6.23
CA VAL A 180 9.10 -8.80 -6.04
C VAL A 180 8.27 -9.20 -7.26
N THR A 181 8.80 -9.00 -8.47
CA THR A 181 8.14 -9.38 -9.72
C THR A 181 8.01 -10.91 -9.85
N ALA A 182 9.05 -11.65 -9.45
CA ALA A 182 9.01 -13.11 -9.42
C ALA A 182 7.97 -13.63 -8.41
N GLU A 183 7.87 -12.98 -7.25
CA GLU A 183 6.86 -13.34 -6.25
C GLU A 183 5.43 -13.05 -6.72
N ALA A 184 5.21 -11.91 -7.39
CA ALA A 184 3.92 -11.55 -7.98
C ALA A 184 3.46 -12.61 -9.00
N ARG A 185 4.37 -13.10 -9.86
CA ARG A 185 4.07 -14.12 -10.87
C ARG A 185 3.57 -15.43 -10.27
N LYS A 186 4.04 -15.83 -9.08
CA LYS A 186 3.55 -17.04 -8.38
C LYS A 186 2.07 -16.93 -8.01
N SER A 187 1.56 -15.71 -7.90
CA SER A 187 0.14 -15.41 -7.61
C SER A 187 -0.67 -15.06 -8.87
N GLY A 188 -0.10 -15.20 -10.08
CA GLY A 188 -0.75 -14.86 -11.33
C GLY A 188 -0.76 -13.37 -11.67
N LEU A 189 0.00 -12.56 -10.91
CA LEU A 189 0.15 -11.14 -11.16
C LEU A 189 1.43 -10.85 -11.94
N THR A 190 1.37 -9.94 -12.90
CA THR A 190 2.53 -9.50 -13.69
C THR A 190 2.76 -8.01 -13.49
N LEU A 191 4.02 -7.59 -13.48
CA LEU A 191 4.36 -6.17 -13.50
C LEU A 191 3.91 -5.59 -14.85
N ARG A 192 3.01 -4.62 -14.82
CA ARG A 192 2.46 -3.91 -15.98
C ARG A 192 3.15 -2.59 -16.22
N GLU A 193 3.40 -1.85 -15.14
CA GLU A 193 3.99 -0.52 -15.22
C GLU A 193 5.00 -0.31 -14.09
N ARG A 194 6.05 0.43 -14.40
CA ARG A 194 7.08 0.91 -13.48
C ARG A 194 7.24 2.42 -13.65
N HIS A 195 6.94 3.17 -12.61
CA HIS A 195 7.07 4.62 -12.60
C HIS A 195 8.21 5.03 -11.67
N ALA A 196 9.16 5.83 -12.20
CA ALA A 196 10.16 6.47 -11.37
C ALA A 196 9.50 7.59 -10.55
N MET A 197 9.77 7.59 -9.25
CA MET A 197 9.18 8.52 -8.29
C MET A 197 10.28 9.35 -7.60
N PRO A 198 9.92 10.51 -7.02
CA PRO A 198 10.90 11.31 -6.27
C PRO A 198 11.62 10.53 -5.18
N ALA A 199 12.83 10.99 -4.84
CA ALA A 199 13.71 10.42 -3.83
C ALA A 199 14.07 8.94 -4.07
N ASN A 200 14.30 8.57 -5.34
CA ASN A 200 14.72 7.23 -5.76
C ASN A 200 13.74 6.11 -5.34
N ASN A 201 12.45 6.44 -5.30
CA ASN A 201 11.40 5.46 -5.12
C ASN A 201 10.85 5.01 -6.47
N LEU A 202 10.12 3.90 -6.45
CA LEU A 202 9.32 3.42 -7.58
C LEU A 202 7.86 3.27 -7.14
N LEU A 203 6.97 3.47 -8.10
CA LEU A 203 5.60 3.01 -8.02
C LEU A 203 5.44 1.91 -9.07
N LEU A 204 5.04 0.73 -8.60
CA LEU A 204 4.91 -0.48 -9.41
C LEU A 204 3.45 -0.86 -9.51
N VAL A 205 3.00 -1.19 -10.72
CA VAL A 205 1.62 -1.61 -11.00
C VAL A 205 1.63 -3.05 -11.46
N PHE A 206 0.94 -3.91 -10.71
CA PHE A 206 0.76 -5.32 -11.04
C PHE A 206 -0.70 -5.60 -11.39
N GLY A 207 -0.95 -6.54 -12.30
CA GLY A 207 -2.28 -6.98 -12.68
C GLY A 207 -2.26 -8.39 -13.22
N PHE A 208 -3.42 -9.01 -13.38
CA PHE A 208 -3.54 -10.32 -14.05
C PHE A 208 -3.08 -10.23 -15.51
N GLN A 209 -2.60 -11.32 -16.05
CA GLN A 209 -2.28 -11.42 -17.50
C GLN A 209 -3.49 -11.18 -18.39
#